data_6861805fe6cd38725b20bcd2ecc78f72
#
_entry.id   6861805fe6cd38725b20bcd2ecc78f72
#
_cell.length_a   1.000
_cell.length_b   1.000
_cell.length_c   1.000
_cell.angle_alpha   90.00
_cell.angle_beta   90.00
_cell.angle_gamma   90.00
#
_symmetry.space_group_name_H-M   'P 1'
#
loop_
_entity.id
_entity.type
_entity.pdbx_description
1 polymer ?
#
loop_
_entity_poly.entity_id
_entity_poly.type
_entity_poly.pdbx_seq_one_letter_code
_entity_poly.pdbx_strand_id
1 'polypeptide(L)'
;MKKLKIILFSALLAFGMTSFANACGKLVIAEQNWASAELMANVDKIILEEGYGCEVELIPGATMPTFTSMNDKGTPDMNPEQWANAVYTPLKKAVSEKRLIIANKAPITGLGEGWWLNPAAFKKHPELKGMTAVQILERPDLFPDKEDPSKGAFMGCPAGWGCQLANANLYRAFEMEKKGWKLIDPGSAAGLDGSIAKASDSGEPWFGYYW
;
A
#
# COMPACT_ATOMS: atom_id res chain seq x y z
N MET A 1 35.81 0.10 67.44
CA MET A 1 34.43 0.24 67.06
C MET A 1 34.20 1.27 65.91
N LYS A 2 35.18 1.48 65.01
CA LYS A 2 35.06 2.44 63.89
C LYS A 2 35.11 1.80 62.48
N LYS A 3 35.22 0.49 62.34
CA LYS A 3 35.32 -0.20 61.06
C LYS A 3 34.01 -0.86 60.55
N LEU A 4 32.95 -0.85 61.33
CA LEU A 4 31.70 -1.52 60.98
C LEU A 4 30.64 -0.60 60.31
N LYS A 5 30.89 0.70 60.24
CA LYS A 5 29.90 1.67 59.68
C LYS A 5 30.12 1.97 58.20
N ILE A 6 31.22 1.52 57.60
CA ILE A 6 31.55 1.82 56.20
C ILE A 6 30.99 0.76 55.24
N ILE A 7 30.74 -0.47 55.70
CA ILE A 7 30.27 -1.58 54.84
C ILE A 7 28.76 -1.50 54.58
N LEU A 8 27.96 -0.83 55.43
CA LEU A 8 26.52 -0.71 55.23
C LEU A 8 26.11 0.40 54.21
N PHE A 9 27.01 1.31 53.89
CA PHE A 9 26.70 2.38 52.93
C PHE A 9 26.97 2.02 51.46
N SER A 10 27.80 0.98 51.23
CA SER A 10 28.14 0.52 49.89
C SER A 10 27.12 -0.48 49.31
N ALA A 11 26.25 -1.05 50.15
CA ALA A 11 25.26 -2.04 49.70
C ALA A 11 23.93 -1.41 49.21
N LEU A 12 23.71 -0.12 49.47
CA LEU A 12 22.48 0.57 49.00
C LEU A 12 22.62 1.22 47.61
N LEU A 13 23.80 1.25 47.01
CA LEU A 13 24.04 1.85 45.70
C LEU A 13 23.97 0.84 44.54
N ALA A 14 23.79 -0.45 44.82
CA ALA A 14 23.78 -1.52 43.81
C ALA A 14 22.35 -1.97 43.41
N PHE A 15 21.29 -1.39 43.96
CA PHE A 15 19.90 -1.79 43.66
C PHE A 15 19.10 -0.74 42.88
N GLY A 16 19.78 0.22 42.25
CA GLY A 16 19.18 1.34 41.55
C GLY A 16 19.30 1.29 40.02
N MET A 17 19.45 0.11 39.41
CA MET A 17 19.49 0.02 37.98
C MET A 17 18.77 -1.24 37.52
N THR A 18 17.69 -1.05 36.89
CA THR A 18 16.99 -1.74 35.80
C THR A 18 15.52 -1.80 36.08
N SER A 19 14.90 -0.64 36.03
CA SER A 19 13.59 -0.58 35.44
C SER A 19 13.76 0.18 34.14
N PHE A 20 14.26 -0.46 33.10
CA PHE A 20 13.78 -0.09 31.78
C PHE A 20 12.29 -0.43 31.81
N ALA A 21 11.50 0.51 32.26
CA ALA A 21 10.09 0.48 31.97
C ALA A 21 10.01 0.31 30.45
N ASN A 22 9.37 -0.75 29.97
CA ASN A 22 8.90 -0.83 28.61
C ASN A 22 7.94 0.36 28.45
N ALA A 23 8.50 1.54 28.17
CA ALA A 23 7.76 2.80 28.14
C ALA A 23 6.77 2.84 26.97
N CYS A 24 6.89 1.92 26.04
CA CYS A 24 6.14 1.89 24.79
C CYS A 24 5.05 0.80 24.75
N GLY A 25 5.23 -0.34 25.42
CA GLY A 25 4.28 -1.46 25.40
C GLY A 25 4.25 -2.22 24.06
N LYS A 26 3.13 -2.90 23.81
CA LYS A 26 2.90 -3.66 22.60
C LYS A 26 2.19 -2.78 21.55
N LEU A 27 2.70 -2.81 20.32
CA LEU A 27 2.13 -2.13 19.16
C LEU A 27 1.89 -3.11 18.01
N VAL A 28 0.80 -2.92 17.31
CA VAL A 28 0.46 -3.67 16.09
C VAL A 28 0.54 -2.73 14.90
N ILE A 29 1.37 -3.07 13.91
CA ILE A 29 1.56 -2.28 12.69
C ILE A 29 1.03 -3.06 11.50
N ALA A 30 0.28 -2.40 10.61
CA ALA A 30 -0.14 -2.97 9.36
C ALA A 30 1.05 -3.09 8.40
N GLU A 31 1.36 -4.29 7.97
CA GLU A 31 2.24 -4.57 6.84
C GLU A 31 1.38 -4.77 5.60
N GLN A 32 1.17 -3.69 4.84
CA GLN A 32 0.35 -3.78 3.64
C GLN A 32 1.10 -4.47 2.51
N ASN A 33 0.39 -5.15 1.62
CA ASN A 33 0.91 -6.12 0.67
C ASN A 33 1.48 -5.52 -0.63
N TRP A 34 2.28 -4.47 -0.51
CA TRP A 34 3.13 -3.91 -1.58
C TRP A 34 4.46 -3.40 -1.01
N ALA A 35 5.50 -3.40 -1.84
CA ALA A 35 6.89 -3.30 -1.42
C ALA A 35 7.23 -2.06 -0.58
N SER A 36 6.71 -0.87 -0.91
CA SER A 36 7.00 0.35 -0.14
C SER A 36 6.39 0.29 1.27
N ALA A 37 5.16 -0.22 1.39
CA ALA A 37 4.49 -0.34 2.69
C ALA A 37 5.13 -1.44 3.56
N GLU A 38 5.52 -2.57 2.97
CA GLU A 38 6.29 -3.60 3.66
C GLU A 38 7.61 -3.04 4.21
N LEU A 39 8.34 -2.28 3.37
CA LEU A 39 9.57 -1.62 3.81
C LEU A 39 9.32 -0.66 4.97
N MET A 40 8.32 0.22 4.85
CA MET A 40 8.00 1.20 5.89
C MET A 40 7.60 0.53 7.21
N ALA A 41 6.75 -0.49 7.18
CA ALA A 41 6.33 -1.22 8.36
C ALA A 41 7.52 -1.90 9.07
N ASN A 42 8.46 -2.47 8.32
CA ASN A 42 9.65 -3.10 8.87
C ASN A 42 10.64 -2.06 9.42
N VAL A 43 10.80 -0.91 8.78
CA VAL A 43 11.63 0.21 9.29
C VAL A 43 11.04 0.75 10.60
N ASP A 44 9.73 1.00 10.63
CA ASP A 44 9.04 1.49 11.83
C ASP A 44 9.18 0.48 12.99
N LYS A 45 9.03 -0.82 12.71
CA LYS A 45 9.26 -1.89 13.69
C LYS A 45 10.65 -1.80 14.29
N ILE A 46 11.70 -1.74 13.47
CA ILE A 46 13.10 -1.66 13.94
C ILE A 46 13.31 -0.41 14.81
N ILE A 47 12.83 0.75 14.36
CA ILE A 47 12.96 2.00 15.11
C ILE A 47 12.26 1.92 16.47
N LEU A 48 11.05 1.38 16.51
CA LEU A 48 10.25 1.29 17.72
C LEU A 48 10.82 0.26 18.70
N GLU A 49 11.29 -0.88 18.22
CA GLU A 49 11.90 -1.93 19.06
C GLU A 49 13.24 -1.49 19.60
N GLU A 50 14.18 -1.09 18.72
CA GLU A 50 15.56 -0.75 19.11
C GLU A 50 15.68 0.64 19.75
N GLY A 51 14.88 1.61 19.30
CA GLY A 51 14.97 3.00 19.76
C GLY A 51 14.10 3.30 20.97
N TYR A 52 12.96 2.65 21.10
CA TYR A 52 11.95 2.96 22.12
C TYR A 52 11.61 1.79 23.04
N GLY A 53 12.12 0.59 22.77
CA GLY A 53 11.87 -0.59 23.60
C GLY A 53 10.43 -1.11 23.52
N CYS A 54 9.74 -0.85 22.40
CA CYS A 54 8.41 -1.39 22.16
C CYS A 54 8.48 -2.90 21.83
N GLU A 55 7.36 -3.59 21.97
CA GLU A 55 7.13 -4.91 21.39
C GLU A 55 6.25 -4.70 20.14
N VAL A 56 6.76 -4.98 18.93
CA VAL A 56 6.04 -4.70 17.69
C VAL A 56 5.65 -5.98 16.98
N GLU A 57 4.35 -6.11 16.71
CA GLU A 57 3.76 -7.14 15.85
C GLU A 57 3.41 -6.56 14.49
N LEU A 58 3.89 -7.17 13.40
CA LEU A 58 3.44 -6.85 12.04
C LEU A 58 2.28 -7.77 11.68
N ILE A 59 1.21 -7.20 11.14
CA ILE A 59 0.07 -7.98 10.64
C ILE A 59 -0.18 -7.68 9.16
N PRO A 60 -0.49 -8.71 8.34
CA PRO A 60 -0.80 -8.52 6.94
C PRO A 60 -1.98 -7.57 6.74
N GLY A 61 -1.88 -6.70 5.73
CA GLY A 61 -2.91 -5.72 5.42
C GLY A 61 -3.07 -5.44 3.93
N ALA A 62 -4.11 -4.67 3.64
CA ALA A 62 -4.35 -4.02 2.37
C ALA A 62 -5.19 -2.75 2.60
N THR A 63 -5.22 -1.80 1.67
CA THR A 63 -5.81 -0.47 1.85
C THR A 63 -7.19 -0.49 2.53
N MET A 64 -8.13 -1.24 1.99
CA MET A 64 -9.52 -1.23 2.45
C MET A 64 -9.74 -1.99 3.75
N PRO A 65 -9.31 -3.27 3.90
CA PRO A 65 -9.51 -4.01 5.14
C PRO A 65 -8.73 -3.41 6.32
N THR A 66 -7.51 -2.91 6.11
CA THR A 66 -6.72 -2.24 7.16
C THR A 66 -7.43 -0.98 7.66
N PHE A 67 -7.83 -0.10 6.74
CA PHE A 67 -8.59 1.10 7.13
C PHE A 67 -9.86 0.75 7.92
N THR A 68 -10.63 -0.22 7.43
CA THR A 68 -11.88 -0.65 8.10
C THR A 68 -11.61 -1.17 9.50
N SER A 69 -10.60 -2.02 9.66
CA SER A 69 -10.23 -2.59 10.96
C SER A 69 -9.79 -1.51 11.95
N MET A 70 -8.91 -0.60 11.54
CA MET A 70 -8.48 0.54 12.38
C MET A 70 -9.66 1.43 12.79
N ASN A 71 -10.53 1.73 11.82
CA ASN A 71 -11.68 2.61 12.05
C ASN A 71 -12.73 2.00 13.00
N ASP A 72 -13.00 0.72 12.87
CA ASP A 72 -14.12 0.05 13.55
C ASP A 72 -13.70 -0.68 14.82
N LYS A 73 -12.45 -1.17 14.87
CA LYS A 73 -11.92 -1.99 15.96
C LYS A 73 -10.75 -1.35 16.70
N GLY A 74 -10.17 -0.26 16.17
CA GLY A 74 -8.98 0.37 16.73
C GLY A 74 -7.70 -0.46 16.58
N THR A 75 -7.66 -1.40 15.63
CA THR A 75 -6.48 -2.24 15.36
C THR A 75 -6.32 -2.47 13.87
N PRO A 76 -5.08 -2.49 13.32
CA PRO A 76 -3.79 -2.22 13.98
C PRO A 76 -3.68 -0.80 14.55
N ASP A 77 -2.65 -0.56 15.39
CA ASP A 77 -2.39 0.75 16.00
C ASP A 77 -1.82 1.74 14.99
N MET A 78 -1.03 1.25 14.05
CA MET A 78 -0.34 2.05 13.04
C MET A 78 -0.53 1.48 11.64
N ASN A 79 -0.62 2.38 10.68
CA ASN A 79 -0.57 2.07 9.25
C ASN A 79 0.38 3.06 8.57
N PRO A 80 1.62 2.66 8.27
CA PRO A 80 2.66 3.55 7.76
C PRO A 80 2.36 4.16 6.40
N GLU A 81 1.63 3.44 5.54
CA GLU A 81 1.30 3.89 4.19
C GLU A 81 -0.19 3.67 3.88
N GLN A 82 -1.01 4.68 4.19
CA GLN A 82 -2.43 4.67 3.83
C GLN A 82 -2.70 5.51 2.59
N TRP A 83 -3.19 4.89 1.54
CA TRP A 83 -3.68 5.59 0.35
C TRP A 83 -5.02 6.27 0.65
N ALA A 84 -4.94 7.53 1.06
CA ALA A 84 -6.08 8.25 1.62
C ALA A 84 -7.19 8.57 0.61
N ASN A 85 -6.87 8.67 -0.69
CA ASN A 85 -7.84 8.96 -1.76
C ASN A 85 -8.98 7.94 -1.81
N ALA A 86 -8.68 6.65 -1.63
CA ALA A 86 -9.66 5.56 -1.65
C ALA A 86 -10.67 5.62 -0.48
N VAL A 87 -10.25 6.21 0.64
CA VAL A 87 -11.01 6.26 1.90
C VAL A 87 -11.24 7.69 2.40
N TYR A 88 -11.11 8.68 1.53
CA TYR A 88 -11.06 10.10 1.90
C TYR A 88 -12.22 10.55 2.80
N THR A 89 -13.45 10.29 2.39
CA THR A 89 -14.63 10.71 3.16
C THR A 89 -14.73 10.02 4.53
N PRO A 90 -14.65 8.69 4.64
CA PRO A 90 -14.68 8.01 5.93
C PRO A 90 -13.45 8.32 6.79
N LEU A 91 -12.28 8.55 6.21
CA LEU A 91 -11.07 8.96 6.95
C LEU A 91 -11.28 10.35 7.59
N LYS A 92 -11.77 11.33 6.86
CA LYS A 92 -12.10 12.66 7.41
C LYS A 92 -13.10 12.56 8.57
N LYS A 93 -14.12 11.73 8.43
CA LYS A 93 -15.09 11.49 9.51
C LYS A 93 -14.42 10.85 10.72
N ALA A 94 -13.63 9.79 10.53
CA ALA A 94 -12.93 9.11 11.63
C ALA A 94 -11.99 10.04 12.40
N VAL A 95 -11.27 10.92 11.68
CA VAL A 95 -10.39 11.94 12.29
C VAL A 95 -11.20 12.97 13.06
N SER A 96 -12.32 13.47 12.52
CA SER A 96 -13.18 14.44 13.22
C SER A 96 -13.80 13.86 14.49
N GLU A 97 -14.08 12.58 14.51
CA GLU A 97 -14.60 11.81 15.64
C GLU A 97 -13.48 11.30 16.59
N LYS A 98 -12.23 11.64 16.33
CA LYS A 98 -11.04 11.24 17.10
C LYS A 98 -10.84 9.72 17.19
N ARG A 99 -11.35 8.95 16.24
CA ARG A 99 -11.14 7.50 16.15
C ARG A 99 -9.80 7.16 15.47
N LEU A 100 -9.36 8.02 14.56
CA LEU A 100 -8.07 7.92 13.89
C LEU A 100 -7.31 9.25 13.99
N ILE A 101 -5.99 9.16 13.93
CA ILE A 101 -5.08 10.31 13.90
C ILE A 101 -4.22 10.21 12.65
N ILE A 102 -4.13 11.30 11.89
CA ILE A 102 -3.12 11.46 10.86
C ILE A 102 -1.90 12.06 11.54
N ALA A 103 -0.87 11.24 11.76
CA ALA A 103 0.29 11.61 12.55
C ALA A 103 1.13 12.71 11.88
N ASN A 104 1.25 12.68 10.56
CA ASN A 104 1.98 13.69 9.81
C ASN A 104 1.52 13.73 8.35
N LYS A 105 1.96 14.75 7.60
CA LYS A 105 1.89 14.75 6.14
C LYS A 105 2.78 13.65 5.60
N ALA A 106 2.37 13.04 4.49
CA ALA A 106 3.17 12.04 3.81
C ALA A 106 4.59 12.58 3.56
N PRO A 107 5.65 11.88 4.02
CA PRO A 107 7.03 12.30 3.81
C PRO A 107 7.41 12.24 2.34
N ILE A 108 6.72 11.37 1.59
CA ILE A 108 6.92 11.18 0.15
C ILE A 108 5.60 11.55 -0.52
N THR A 109 5.62 12.63 -1.29
CA THR A 109 4.55 12.95 -2.22
C THR A 109 4.96 12.40 -3.57
N GLY A 110 4.34 11.29 -3.95
CA GLY A 110 4.72 10.56 -5.14
C GLY A 110 4.10 11.06 -6.43
N LEU A 111 4.45 10.39 -7.49
CA LEU A 111 3.73 10.40 -8.75
C LEU A 111 2.29 9.92 -8.50
N GLY A 112 1.34 10.45 -9.23
CA GLY A 112 -0.04 10.03 -9.11
C GLY A 112 -0.26 8.60 -9.61
N GLU A 113 -1.24 7.93 -9.05
CA GLU A 113 -1.77 6.69 -9.62
C GLU A 113 -2.60 6.98 -10.88
N GLY A 114 -2.68 6.02 -11.78
CA GLY A 114 -3.44 6.20 -13.02
C GLY A 114 -3.43 5.00 -13.95
N TRP A 115 -3.89 5.24 -15.16
CA TRP A 115 -3.84 4.27 -16.24
C TRP A 115 -2.62 4.56 -17.12
N TRP A 116 -1.87 3.52 -17.40
CA TRP A 116 -0.56 3.64 -18.04
C TRP A 116 -0.47 2.72 -19.25
N LEU A 117 0.33 3.14 -20.21
CA LEU A 117 0.78 2.34 -21.34
C LEU A 117 2.29 2.10 -21.21
N ASN A 118 2.74 0.90 -21.53
CA ASN A 118 4.17 0.64 -21.58
C ASN A 118 4.80 1.22 -22.87
N PRO A 119 6.13 1.41 -22.91
CA PRO A 119 6.82 1.90 -24.09
C PRO A 119 6.61 1.03 -25.35
N ALA A 120 6.41 -0.27 -25.19
CA ALA A 120 6.16 -1.18 -26.28
C ALA A 120 4.84 -0.89 -27.01
N ALA A 121 3.80 -0.42 -26.28
CA ALA A 121 2.55 0.00 -26.88
C ALA A 121 2.77 1.15 -27.88
N PHE A 122 3.53 2.17 -27.50
CA PHE A 122 3.84 3.30 -28.41
C PHE A 122 4.78 2.92 -29.56
N LYS A 123 5.63 1.92 -29.36
CA LYS A 123 6.52 1.42 -30.42
C LYS A 123 5.75 0.63 -31.48
N LYS A 124 4.83 -0.22 -31.05
CA LYS A 124 3.97 -1.02 -31.95
C LYS A 124 2.87 -0.18 -32.60
N HIS A 125 2.33 0.76 -31.85
CA HIS A 125 1.16 1.57 -32.21
C HIS A 125 1.46 3.07 -32.01
N PRO A 126 2.25 3.68 -32.91
CA PRO A 126 2.63 5.10 -32.79
C PRO A 126 1.46 6.06 -32.72
N GLU A 127 0.29 5.68 -33.27
CA GLU A 127 -0.95 6.42 -33.24
C GLU A 127 -1.50 6.66 -31.82
N LEU A 128 -1.09 5.86 -30.83
CA LEU A 128 -1.47 6.04 -29.42
C LEU A 128 -0.91 7.35 -28.82
N LYS A 129 0.13 7.91 -29.43
CA LYS A 129 0.70 9.19 -28.97
C LYS A 129 -0.30 10.32 -29.16
N GLY A 130 -0.62 10.99 -28.04
CA GLY A 130 -1.57 12.10 -28.03
C GLY A 130 -3.03 11.69 -27.93
N MET A 131 -3.35 10.39 -27.93
CA MET A 131 -4.70 9.94 -27.63
C MET A 131 -5.05 10.17 -26.16
N THR A 132 -6.29 10.58 -25.93
CA THR A 132 -6.89 10.61 -24.60
C THR A 132 -7.26 9.19 -24.16
N ALA A 133 -7.44 8.97 -22.84
CA ALA A 133 -7.89 7.69 -22.31
C ALA A 133 -9.18 7.21 -23.00
N VAL A 134 -10.15 8.11 -23.24
CA VAL A 134 -11.39 7.76 -23.93
C VAL A 134 -11.15 7.24 -25.35
N GLN A 135 -10.23 7.85 -26.09
CA GLN A 135 -9.87 7.38 -27.44
C GLN A 135 -9.16 6.02 -27.43
N ILE A 136 -8.31 5.77 -26.41
CA ILE A 136 -7.66 4.46 -26.22
C ILE A 136 -8.70 3.38 -25.95
N LEU A 137 -9.75 3.70 -25.17
CA LEU A 137 -10.82 2.75 -24.86
C LEU A 137 -11.65 2.30 -26.09
N GLU A 138 -11.59 3.01 -27.23
CA GLU A 138 -12.19 2.58 -28.50
C GLU A 138 -11.28 1.60 -29.27
N ARG A 139 -10.10 1.24 -28.72
CA ARG A 139 -9.10 0.44 -29.41
C ARG A 139 -8.65 -0.80 -28.58
N PRO A 140 -9.61 -1.67 -28.17
CA PRO A 140 -9.25 -2.91 -27.47
C PRO A 140 -8.38 -3.84 -28.35
N ASP A 141 -8.51 -3.75 -29.67
CA ASP A 141 -7.73 -4.49 -30.65
C ASP A 141 -6.21 -4.31 -30.54
N LEU A 142 -5.75 -3.18 -29.96
CA LEU A 142 -4.31 -2.90 -29.77
C LEU A 142 -3.71 -3.60 -28.55
N PHE A 143 -4.53 -4.17 -27.69
CA PHE A 143 -4.14 -4.79 -26.40
C PHE A 143 -4.78 -6.17 -26.24
N PRO A 144 -4.58 -7.12 -27.16
CA PRO A 144 -5.30 -8.38 -27.15
C PRO A 144 -5.06 -9.18 -25.86
N ASP A 145 -6.14 -9.68 -25.28
CA ASP A 145 -6.05 -10.60 -24.13
C ASP A 145 -5.47 -11.95 -24.59
N LYS A 146 -4.60 -12.54 -23.76
CA LYS A 146 -3.90 -13.77 -24.12
C LYS A 146 -4.79 -15.01 -24.11
N GLU A 147 -5.85 -15.00 -23.30
CA GLU A 147 -6.80 -16.10 -23.18
C GLU A 147 -7.96 -15.96 -24.16
N ASP A 148 -8.37 -14.72 -24.44
CA ASP A 148 -9.43 -14.39 -25.41
C ASP A 148 -8.98 -13.24 -26.30
N PRO A 149 -8.27 -13.50 -27.39
CA PRO A 149 -7.76 -12.47 -28.30
C PRO A 149 -8.84 -11.63 -29.00
N SER A 150 -10.12 -11.98 -28.88
CA SER A 150 -11.23 -11.16 -29.36
C SER A 150 -11.50 -9.94 -28.46
N LYS A 151 -10.86 -9.90 -27.27
CA LYS A 151 -11.00 -8.83 -26.28
C LYS A 151 -9.69 -8.13 -26.03
N GLY A 152 -9.76 -6.85 -25.64
CA GLY A 152 -8.63 -6.11 -25.11
C GLY A 152 -8.42 -6.40 -23.63
N ALA A 153 -7.17 -6.56 -23.20
CA ALA A 153 -6.79 -6.73 -21.82
C ALA A 153 -6.60 -5.38 -21.13
N PHE A 154 -7.34 -5.12 -20.08
CA PHE A 154 -7.08 -4.01 -19.16
C PHE A 154 -6.66 -4.57 -17.80
N MET A 155 -5.40 -4.32 -17.41
CA MET A 155 -4.86 -4.78 -16.14
C MET A 155 -5.34 -3.88 -15.01
N GLY A 156 -6.12 -4.44 -14.11
CA GLY A 156 -6.67 -3.75 -12.94
C GLY A 156 -5.72 -3.76 -11.74
N CYS A 157 -6.32 -3.71 -10.56
CA CYS A 157 -5.60 -3.72 -9.29
C CYS A 157 -5.88 -5.00 -8.50
N PRO A 158 -4.93 -5.42 -7.66
CA PRO A 158 -5.14 -6.51 -6.72
C PRO A 158 -6.34 -6.30 -5.81
N ALA A 159 -6.95 -7.40 -5.40
CA ALA A 159 -8.06 -7.38 -4.45
C ALA A 159 -7.66 -6.74 -3.11
N GLY A 160 -8.59 -5.96 -2.53
CA GLY A 160 -8.37 -5.25 -1.26
C GLY A 160 -7.71 -3.88 -1.38
N TRP A 161 -7.17 -3.53 -2.53
CA TRP A 161 -6.65 -2.18 -2.79
C TRP A 161 -7.78 -1.21 -3.14
N GLY A 162 -7.59 0.08 -2.82
CA GLY A 162 -8.57 1.11 -3.17
C GLY A 162 -8.80 1.27 -4.66
N CYS A 163 -7.75 1.14 -5.45
CA CYS A 163 -7.81 1.21 -6.91
C CYS A 163 -8.62 0.07 -7.55
N GLN A 164 -8.78 -1.07 -6.89
CA GLN A 164 -9.67 -2.14 -7.39
C GLN A 164 -11.10 -1.61 -7.56
N LEU A 165 -11.61 -0.92 -6.52
CA LEU A 165 -12.95 -0.33 -6.57
C LEU A 165 -13.04 0.79 -7.60
N ALA A 166 -12.01 1.66 -7.66
CA ALA A 166 -11.96 2.76 -8.61
C ALA A 166 -11.96 2.24 -10.06
N ASN A 167 -11.11 1.28 -10.38
CA ASN A 167 -11.04 0.68 -11.72
C ASN A 167 -12.32 -0.05 -12.10
N ALA A 168 -12.93 -0.81 -11.17
CA ALA A 168 -14.21 -1.46 -11.43
C ALA A 168 -15.35 -0.45 -11.72
N ASN A 169 -15.33 0.70 -11.01
CA ASN A 169 -16.29 1.77 -11.26
C ASN A 169 -16.06 2.45 -12.62
N LEU A 170 -14.79 2.76 -12.95
CA LEU A 170 -14.43 3.36 -14.24
C LEU A 170 -14.72 2.39 -15.40
N TYR A 171 -14.41 1.10 -15.23
CA TYR A 171 -14.71 0.06 -16.20
C TYR A 171 -16.20 0.04 -16.58
N ARG A 172 -17.09 0.15 -15.57
CA ARG A 172 -18.53 0.25 -15.81
C ARG A 172 -18.94 1.59 -16.41
N ALA A 173 -18.40 2.69 -15.86
CA ALA A 173 -18.77 4.05 -16.30
C ALA A 173 -18.40 4.32 -17.78
N PHE A 174 -17.29 3.78 -18.22
CA PHE A 174 -16.85 3.88 -19.62
C PHE A 174 -17.38 2.76 -20.51
N GLU A 175 -18.25 1.89 -19.97
CA GLU A 175 -18.83 0.74 -20.69
C GLU A 175 -17.76 -0.15 -21.37
N MET A 176 -16.62 -0.34 -20.71
CA MET A 176 -15.46 -0.99 -21.29
C MET A 176 -15.77 -2.43 -21.74
N GLU A 177 -16.62 -3.17 -21.02
CA GLU A 177 -17.06 -4.50 -21.42
C GLU A 177 -17.77 -4.49 -22.78
N LYS A 178 -18.66 -3.54 -23.00
CA LYS A 178 -19.38 -3.39 -24.29
C LYS A 178 -18.44 -2.99 -25.42
N LYS A 179 -17.34 -2.31 -25.10
CA LYS A 179 -16.29 -1.95 -26.07
C LYS A 179 -15.30 -3.09 -26.34
N GLY A 180 -15.50 -4.24 -25.74
CA GLY A 180 -14.68 -5.40 -25.97
C GLY A 180 -13.46 -5.52 -25.03
N TRP A 181 -13.42 -4.82 -23.90
CA TRP A 181 -12.38 -4.96 -22.90
C TRP A 181 -12.69 -6.06 -21.89
N LYS A 182 -11.64 -6.70 -21.37
CA LYS A 182 -11.66 -7.60 -20.21
C LYS A 182 -10.86 -6.95 -19.09
N LEU A 183 -11.49 -6.77 -17.92
CA LEU A 183 -10.81 -6.33 -16.70
C LEU A 183 -10.10 -7.52 -16.07
N ILE A 184 -8.79 -7.44 -15.91
CA ILE A 184 -7.94 -8.51 -15.40
C ILE A 184 -7.52 -8.17 -13.97
N ASP A 185 -7.73 -9.11 -13.05
CA ASP A 185 -7.19 -9.05 -11.70
C ASP A 185 -5.76 -9.62 -11.72
N PRO A 186 -4.73 -8.85 -11.35
CA PRO A 186 -3.35 -9.34 -11.28
C PRO A 186 -3.09 -10.31 -10.12
N GLY A 187 -4.03 -10.46 -9.20
CA GLY A 187 -3.96 -11.34 -8.02
C GLY A 187 -3.08 -10.80 -6.88
N SER A 188 -2.02 -10.06 -7.19
CA SER A 188 -1.09 -9.51 -6.20
C SER A 188 -0.28 -8.34 -6.77
N ALA A 189 0.44 -7.59 -5.90
CA ALA A 189 1.42 -6.59 -6.33
C ALA A 189 2.46 -7.19 -7.28
N ALA A 190 3.04 -8.32 -6.90
CA ALA A 190 4.02 -9.03 -7.74
C ALA A 190 3.43 -9.49 -9.08
N GLY A 191 2.14 -9.88 -9.11
CA GLY A 191 1.43 -10.20 -10.36
C GLY A 191 1.27 -8.98 -11.26
N LEU A 192 0.96 -7.82 -10.69
CA LEU A 192 0.86 -6.56 -11.43
C LEU A 192 2.22 -6.16 -12.00
N ASP A 193 3.28 -6.12 -11.18
CA ASP A 193 4.64 -5.81 -11.59
C ASP A 193 5.14 -6.77 -12.66
N GLY A 194 4.92 -8.07 -12.45
CA GLY A 194 5.29 -9.13 -13.39
C GLY A 194 4.57 -9.02 -14.73
N SER A 195 3.33 -8.53 -14.76
CA SER A 195 2.59 -8.30 -16.00
C SER A 195 3.24 -7.22 -16.87
N ILE A 196 3.71 -6.13 -16.25
CA ILE A 196 4.40 -5.03 -16.90
C ILE A 196 5.78 -5.50 -17.42
N ALA A 197 6.56 -6.13 -16.55
CA ALA A 197 7.88 -6.64 -16.89
C ALA A 197 7.80 -7.62 -18.09
N LYS A 198 6.91 -8.60 -17.99
CA LYS A 198 6.69 -9.60 -19.05
C LYS A 198 6.30 -8.97 -20.40
N ALA A 199 5.38 -8.01 -20.37
CA ALA A 199 4.96 -7.30 -21.58
C ALA A 199 6.12 -6.48 -22.17
N SER A 200 6.90 -5.81 -21.32
CA SER A 200 8.06 -5.03 -21.74
C SER A 200 9.15 -5.90 -22.35
N ASP A 201 9.49 -7.01 -21.73
CA ASP A 201 10.52 -7.96 -22.19
C ASP A 201 10.13 -8.63 -23.51
N SER A 202 8.86 -8.95 -23.67
CA SER A 202 8.34 -9.55 -24.92
C SER A 202 8.05 -8.52 -26.03
N GLY A 203 8.17 -7.21 -25.73
CA GLY A 203 7.82 -6.14 -26.65
C GLY A 203 6.33 -6.05 -26.95
N GLU A 204 5.48 -6.54 -26.05
CA GLU A 204 4.02 -6.52 -26.24
C GLU A 204 3.38 -5.26 -25.60
N PRO A 205 2.31 -4.71 -26.20
CA PRO A 205 1.55 -3.64 -25.62
C PRO A 205 0.96 -4.07 -24.27
N TRP A 206 1.00 -3.13 -23.30
CA TRP A 206 0.36 -3.29 -22.00
C TRP A 206 -0.42 -2.03 -21.68
N PHE A 207 -1.64 -2.19 -21.18
CA PHE A 207 -2.51 -1.13 -20.70
C PHE A 207 -3.11 -1.52 -19.35
N GLY A 208 -2.98 -0.66 -18.37
CA GLY A 208 -3.51 -0.96 -17.04
C GLY A 208 -3.23 0.13 -16.01
N TYR A 209 -3.62 -0.20 -14.79
CA TYR A 209 -3.37 0.62 -13.61
C TYR A 209 -1.93 0.43 -13.11
N TYR A 210 -1.31 1.55 -12.69
CA TYR A 210 -0.07 1.54 -11.89
C TYR A 210 0.09 2.87 -11.13
N TRP A 211 1.10 2.97 -10.24
CA TRP A 211 1.45 4.15 -9.45
C TRP A 211 2.95 4.46 -9.43
#